data_b747f6171e86563a239c09d185fe406c
#
_entry.id   b747f6171e86563a239c09d185fe406c
#
_cell.length_a   1.000
_cell.length_b   1.000
_cell.length_c   1.000
_cell.angle_alpha   90.00
_cell.angle_beta   90.00
_cell.angle_gamma   90.00
#
_symmetry.space_group_name_H-M   'P 1'
#
loop_
_entity.id
_entity.type
_entity.pdbx_description
1 polymer ?
#
loop_
_entity_poly.entity_id
_entity_poly.type
_entity_poly.pdbx_seq_one_letter_code
_entity_poly.pdbx_strand_id
1 'polypeptide(L)'
;MEILLQLIYSGIALGMIYAVIAFGYQLTFQTSDTLNFGQGDALMLGAMVGLTLVNMGVNFWLMLPIVIAFGLVQGALVERIGVAPAIKIKSEFGWIMSTIALGIIFKNVAENIWGRDDLKFPSPLPEAPLKFLGANVLPMEILVVVGAILMMVAVEFFNRKTIYGKAVVATFNDRDAAKLMGINTGLVITFSYALSSATAGFAGALIAPLTLTGATMGAVLGLKAFAVAIIGGLTSGLGIIVGGIILGIAETTTGFYISTGYKDVPGLVLLLLVLAFKPSGLFGKLAIKKV
;
A
#
# COMPACT_ATOMS: atom_id res chain seq x y z
N MET A 1 29.13 -7.06 -11.87
CA MET A 1 27.91 -6.90 -12.67
C MET A 1 26.76 -7.70 -12.07
N GLU A 2 26.97 -8.96 -11.65
CA GLU A 2 25.94 -9.84 -11.03
C GLU A 2 25.31 -9.23 -9.77
N ILE A 3 26.12 -8.67 -8.86
CA ILE A 3 25.62 -8.05 -7.61
C ILE A 3 24.70 -6.85 -7.91
N LEU A 4 25.07 -5.99 -8.87
CA LEU A 4 24.24 -4.84 -9.23
C LEU A 4 22.88 -5.28 -9.80
N LEU A 5 22.86 -6.31 -10.66
CA LEU A 5 21.63 -6.87 -11.19
C LEU A 5 20.74 -7.47 -10.08
N GLN A 6 21.38 -8.18 -9.12
CA GLN A 6 20.66 -8.72 -7.97
C GLN A 6 20.02 -7.63 -7.11
N LEU A 7 20.75 -6.53 -6.84
CA LEU A 7 20.23 -5.39 -6.10
C LEU A 7 19.06 -4.71 -6.84
N ILE A 8 19.13 -4.64 -8.17
CA ILE A 8 18.04 -4.09 -8.97
C ILE A 8 16.77 -4.99 -8.87
N TYR A 9 16.93 -6.31 -8.98
CA TYR A 9 15.77 -7.22 -8.89
C TYR A 9 15.12 -7.19 -7.49
N SER A 10 15.92 -7.29 -6.44
CA SER A 10 15.41 -7.17 -5.07
C SER A 10 14.80 -5.78 -4.80
N GLY A 11 15.41 -4.73 -5.37
CA GLY A 11 14.88 -3.37 -5.31
C GLY A 11 13.55 -3.21 -6.04
N ILE A 12 13.39 -3.84 -7.20
CA ILE A 12 12.10 -3.87 -7.92
C ILE A 12 11.05 -4.60 -7.08
N ALA A 13 11.37 -5.76 -6.50
CA ALA A 13 10.42 -6.50 -5.67
C ALA A 13 9.97 -5.67 -4.46
N LEU A 14 10.89 -5.07 -3.73
CA LEU A 14 10.60 -4.20 -2.60
C LEU A 14 9.80 -2.95 -3.04
N GLY A 15 10.21 -2.32 -4.13
CA GLY A 15 9.55 -1.15 -4.69
C GLY A 15 8.12 -1.42 -5.15
N MET A 16 7.85 -2.63 -5.67
CA MET A 16 6.50 -3.04 -6.05
C MET A 16 5.56 -3.22 -4.84
N ILE A 17 6.08 -3.67 -3.70
CA ILE A 17 5.30 -3.68 -2.44
C ILE A 17 4.94 -2.25 -2.04
N TYR A 18 5.89 -1.33 -2.05
CA TYR A 18 5.61 0.08 -1.76
C TYR A 18 4.57 0.65 -2.74
N ALA A 19 4.66 0.29 -4.02
CA ALA A 19 3.71 0.73 -5.04
C ALA A 19 2.29 0.22 -4.78
N VAL A 20 2.10 -1.04 -4.37
CA VAL A 20 0.76 -1.57 -4.04
C VAL A 20 0.15 -0.85 -2.84
N ILE A 21 0.94 -0.60 -1.80
CA ILE A 21 0.47 0.15 -0.62
C ILE A 21 0.16 1.61 -1.02
N ALA A 22 1.03 2.23 -1.81
CA ALA A 22 0.87 3.59 -2.31
C ALA A 22 -0.36 3.73 -3.22
N PHE A 23 -0.68 2.69 -3.99
CA PHE A 23 -1.89 2.61 -4.78
C PHE A 23 -3.15 2.64 -3.90
N GLY A 24 -3.10 2.05 -2.71
CA GLY A 24 -4.14 2.19 -1.70
C GLY A 24 -4.37 3.64 -1.26
N TYR A 25 -3.32 4.43 -1.05
CA TYR A 25 -3.45 5.87 -0.78
C TYR A 25 -4.12 6.61 -1.94
N GLN A 26 -3.78 6.27 -3.19
CA GLN A 26 -4.41 6.84 -4.37
C GLN A 26 -5.93 6.58 -4.38
N LEU A 27 -6.36 5.36 -4.07
CA LEU A 27 -7.78 4.99 -4.07
C LEU A 27 -8.60 5.84 -3.09
N THR A 28 -8.10 6.09 -1.88
CA THR A 28 -8.77 6.91 -0.89
C THR A 28 -8.73 8.39 -1.26
N PHE A 29 -7.59 8.89 -1.72
CA PHE A 29 -7.44 10.28 -2.13
C PHE A 29 -8.36 10.66 -3.28
N GLN A 30 -8.44 9.82 -4.31
CA GLN A 30 -9.28 10.08 -5.48
C GLN A 30 -10.78 10.19 -5.16
N THR A 31 -11.28 9.55 -4.11
CA THR A 31 -12.72 9.53 -3.81
C THR A 31 -13.14 10.53 -2.73
N SER A 32 -12.24 10.90 -1.86
CA SER A 32 -12.58 11.70 -0.67
C SER A 32 -11.67 12.88 -0.38
N ASP A 33 -10.62 13.08 -1.17
CA ASP A 33 -9.53 14.04 -0.88
C ASP A 33 -8.90 13.79 0.51
N THR A 34 -9.00 12.56 1.02
CA THR A 34 -8.44 12.14 2.29
C THR A 34 -7.50 10.96 2.10
N LEU A 35 -6.58 10.78 3.03
CA LEU A 35 -5.63 9.67 3.04
C LEU A 35 -5.86 8.81 4.28
N ASN A 36 -5.67 7.50 4.15
CA ASN A 36 -5.70 6.60 5.30
C ASN A 36 -4.29 6.47 5.90
N PHE A 37 -3.97 7.24 6.93
CA PHE A 37 -2.67 7.11 7.61
C PHE A 37 -2.49 5.79 8.35
N GLY A 38 -3.57 5.02 8.58
CA GLY A 38 -3.52 3.63 9.04
C GLY A 38 -3.28 2.60 7.92
N GLN A 39 -2.85 3.01 6.73
CA GLN A 39 -2.60 2.11 5.60
C GLN A 39 -1.50 1.08 5.89
N GLY A 40 -0.45 1.49 6.59
CA GLY A 40 0.60 0.58 7.07
C GLY A 40 0.08 -0.43 8.08
N ASP A 41 -0.87 -0.04 8.92
CA ASP A 41 -1.48 -0.97 9.89
C ASP A 41 -2.37 -2.01 9.20
N ALA A 42 -3.02 -1.64 8.09
CA ALA A 42 -3.73 -2.61 7.25
C ALA A 42 -2.77 -3.64 6.63
N LEU A 43 -1.60 -3.21 6.19
CA LEU A 43 -0.53 -4.12 5.73
C LEU A 43 -0.08 -5.07 6.85
N MET A 44 0.24 -4.52 8.01
CA MET A 44 0.67 -5.28 9.18
C MET A 44 -0.38 -6.31 9.59
N LEU A 45 -1.64 -5.92 9.70
CA LEU A 45 -2.74 -6.83 10.01
C LEU A 45 -2.89 -7.92 8.96
N GLY A 46 -2.74 -7.59 7.66
CA GLY A 46 -2.76 -8.57 6.57
C GLY A 46 -1.66 -9.61 6.70
N ALA A 47 -0.43 -9.18 7.03
CA ALA A 47 0.70 -10.07 7.27
C ALA A 47 0.48 -10.98 8.51
N MET A 48 0.01 -10.41 9.63
CA MET A 48 -0.22 -11.15 10.88
C MET A 48 -1.39 -12.14 10.79
N VAL A 49 -2.50 -11.73 10.17
CA VAL A 49 -3.63 -12.65 9.89
C VAL A 49 -3.19 -13.74 8.92
N GLY A 50 -2.42 -13.40 7.88
CA GLY A 50 -1.84 -14.35 6.96
C GLY A 50 -0.95 -15.38 7.66
N LEU A 51 -0.06 -14.92 8.55
CA LEU A 51 0.79 -15.79 9.37
C LEU A 51 -0.05 -16.76 10.23
N THR A 52 -1.10 -16.25 10.86
CA THR A 52 -1.99 -17.06 11.69
C THR A 52 -2.66 -18.17 10.86
N LEU A 53 -3.18 -17.82 9.68
CA LEU A 53 -3.84 -18.79 8.80
C LEU A 53 -2.87 -19.88 8.31
N VAL A 54 -1.65 -19.49 7.92
CA VAL A 54 -0.64 -20.47 7.49
C VAL A 54 -0.21 -21.37 8.64
N ASN A 55 -0.04 -20.85 9.85
CA ASN A 55 0.26 -21.63 11.05
C ASN A 55 -0.89 -22.57 11.45
N MET A 56 -2.14 -22.26 11.09
CA MET A 56 -3.29 -23.15 11.22
C MET A 56 -3.37 -24.22 10.10
N GLY A 57 -2.41 -24.23 9.18
CA GLY A 57 -2.37 -25.21 8.08
C GLY A 57 -3.14 -24.78 6.82
N VAL A 58 -3.61 -23.55 6.75
CA VAL A 58 -4.24 -23.01 5.52
C VAL A 58 -3.17 -22.83 4.44
N ASN A 59 -3.46 -23.32 3.24
CA ASN A 59 -2.56 -23.15 2.09
C ASN A 59 -2.37 -21.65 1.77
N PHE A 60 -1.13 -21.25 1.46
CA PHE A 60 -0.77 -19.88 1.13
C PHE A 60 -1.69 -19.25 0.07
N TRP A 61 -2.02 -19.97 -0.97
CA TRP A 61 -2.88 -19.48 -2.06
C TRP A 61 -4.33 -19.24 -1.62
N LEU A 62 -4.82 -20.02 -0.65
CA LEU A 62 -6.14 -19.83 -0.03
C LEU A 62 -6.13 -18.73 1.02
N MET A 63 -5.00 -18.48 1.66
CA MET A 63 -4.82 -17.40 2.63
C MET A 63 -4.97 -16.02 1.95
N LEU A 64 -4.46 -15.84 0.74
CA LEU A 64 -4.50 -14.55 0.04
C LEU A 64 -5.92 -13.97 -0.11
N PRO A 65 -6.93 -14.70 -0.66
CA PRO A 65 -8.29 -14.17 -0.73
C PRO A 65 -8.93 -13.92 0.64
N ILE A 66 -8.58 -14.69 1.67
CA ILE A 66 -9.07 -14.45 3.04
C ILE A 66 -8.50 -13.15 3.59
N VAL A 67 -7.21 -12.90 3.40
CA VAL A 67 -6.56 -11.64 3.80
C VAL A 67 -7.15 -10.44 3.03
N ILE A 68 -7.43 -10.59 1.74
CA ILE A 68 -8.13 -9.55 0.95
C ILE A 68 -9.51 -9.27 1.55
N ALA A 69 -10.30 -10.31 1.84
CA ALA A 69 -11.62 -10.16 2.46
C ALA A 69 -11.54 -9.48 3.83
N PHE A 70 -10.57 -9.86 4.66
CA PHE A 70 -10.30 -9.22 5.94
C PHE A 70 -9.95 -7.73 5.75
N GLY A 71 -9.09 -7.39 4.80
CA GLY A 71 -8.72 -6.02 4.48
C GLY A 71 -9.91 -5.18 4.00
N LEU A 72 -10.84 -5.76 3.21
CA LEU A 72 -12.08 -5.09 2.82
C LEU A 72 -12.92 -4.68 4.04
N VAL A 73 -13.08 -5.59 4.99
CA VAL A 73 -13.84 -5.33 6.23
C VAL A 73 -13.13 -4.28 7.08
N GLN A 74 -11.82 -4.43 7.27
CA GLN A 74 -11.02 -3.51 8.06
C GLN A 74 -11.05 -2.08 7.49
N GLY A 75 -10.88 -1.91 6.18
CA GLY A 75 -10.94 -0.61 5.53
C GLY A 75 -12.32 0.05 5.61
N ALA A 76 -13.40 -0.73 5.46
CA ALA A 76 -14.75 -0.24 5.66
C ALA A 76 -15.01 0.21 7.11
N LEU A 77 -14.45 -0.49 8.10
CA LEU A 77 -14.52 -0.08 9.50
C LEU A 77 -13.75 1.22 9.76
N VAL A 78 -12.54 1.35 9.22
CA VAL A 78 -11.74 2.60 9.34
C VAL A 78 -12.49 3.78 8.77
N GLU A 79 -13.10 3.63 7.61
CA GLU A 79 -13.89 4.71 7.01
C GLU A 79 -15.10 5.07 7.87
N ARG A 80 -15.91 4.08 8.26
CA ARG A 80 -17.16 4.34 8.99
C ARG A 80 -16.96 4.91 10.38
N ILE A 81 -15.92 4.46 11.09
CA ILE A 81 -15.65 4.89 12.48
C ILE A 81 -14.81 6.15 12.51
N GLY A 82 -13.79 6.23 11.65
CA GLY A 82 -12.81 7.32 11.69
C GLY A 82 -13.10 8.44 10.70
N VAL A 83 -13.29 8.11 9.43
CA VAL A 83 -13.27 9.08 8.34
C VAL A 83 -14.64 9.71 8.09
N ALA A 84 -15.71 8.90 8.02
CA ALA A 84 -17.04 9.39 7.73
C ALA A 84 -17.55 10.43 8.76
N PRO A 85 -17.34 10.27 10.08
CA PRO A 85 -17.69 11.31 11.04
C PRO A 85 -16.91 12.61 10.81
N ALA A 86 -15.60 12.52 10.57
CA ALA A 86 -14.75 13.68 10.33
C ALA A 86 -15.15 14.47 9.09
N ILE A 87 -15.50 13.76 8.00
CA ILE A 87 -16.00 14.39 6.77
C ILE A 87 -17.35 15.08 7.01
N LYS A 88 -18.26 14.46 7.78
CA LYS A 88 -19.59 15.03 8.08
C LYS A 88 -19.52 16.36 8.83
N ILE A 89 -18.61 16.48 9.79
CA ILE A 89 -18.41 17.73 10.54
C ILE A 89 -17.49 18.73 9.82
N LYS A 90 -17.06 18.41 8.58
CA LYS A 90 -16.15 19.24 7.76
C LYS A 90 -14.85 19.60 8.49
N SER A 91 -14.32 18.70 9.31
CA SER A 91 -13.06 18.89 10.01
C SER A 91 -11.89 18.73 9.04
N GLU A 92 -11.06 19.75 8.89
CA GLU A 92 -9.90 19.73 8.00
C GLU A 92 -8.87 18.66 8.38
N PHE A 93 -8.64 18.44 9.66
CA PHE A 93 -7.63 17.51 10.19
C PHE A 93 -8.23 16.27 10.89
N GLY A 94 -9.55 16.23 11.05
CA GLY A 94 -10.22 15.17 11.82
C GLY A 94 -9.96 13.78 11.26
N TRP A 95 -9.96 13.62 9.95
CA TRP A 95 -9.70 12.35 9.28
C TRP A 95 -8.23 11.89 9.44
N ILE A 96 -7.27 12.82 9.53
CA ILE A 96 -5.86 12.52 9.80
C ILE A 96 -5.74 11.93 11.20
N MET A 97 -6.24 12.67 12.21
CA MET A 97 -6.14 12.26 13.62
C MET A 97 -6.86 10.94 13.87
N SER A 98 -8.04 10.75 13.29
CA SER A 98 -8.82 9.52 13.49
C SER A 98 -8.19 8.30 12.84
N THR A 99 -7.61 8.41 11.63
CA THR A 99 -6.92 7.28 10.99
C THR A 99 -5.62 6.92 11.69
N ILE A 100 -4.85 7.91 12.19
CA ILE A 100 -3.66 7.66 13.03
C ILE A 100 -4.07 6.98 14.34
N ALA A 101 -5.12 7.48 15.01
CA ALA A 101 -5.60 6.89 16.26
C ALA A 101 -6.05 5.43 16.08
N LEU A 102 -6.78 5.13 15.01
CA LEU A 102 -7.18 3.77 14.67
C LEU A 102 -5.96 2.89 14.36
N GLY A 103 -4.95 3.41 13.67
CA GLY A 103 -3.69 2.70 13.44
C GLY A 103 -3.00 2.31 14.75
N ILE A 104 -2.90 3.26 15.69
CA ILE A 104 -2.33 2.98 17.04
C ILE A 104 -3.15 1.90 17.76
N ILE A 105 -4.48 1.93 17.66
CA ILE A 105 -5.35 0.90 18.26
C ILE A 105 -5.06 -0.45 17.61
N PHE A 106 -5.02 -0.54 16.29
CA PHE A 106 -4.75 -1.80 15.57
C PHE A 106 -3.38 -2.36 15.93
N LYS A 107 -2.35 -1.51 15.99
CA LYS A 107 -1.01 -1.92 16.41
C LYS A 107 -1.02 -2.49 17.83
N ASN A 108 -1.62 -1.80 18.79
CA ASN A 108 -1.69 -2.27 20.18
C ASN A 108 -2.51 -3.56 20.31
N VAL A 109 -3.59 -3.70 19.57
CA VAL A 109 -4.36 -4.96 19.51
C VAL A 109 -3.50 -6.07 18.93
N ALA A 110 -2.75 -5.82 17.87
CA ALA A 110 -1.82 -6.79 17.29
C ALA A 110 -0.73 -7.21 18.27
N GLU A 111 -0.11 -6.27 19.01
CA GLU A 111 0.89 -6.56 20.04
C GLU A 111 0.31 -7.44 21.18
N ASN A 112 -0.96 -7.25 21.52
CA ASN A 112 -1.62 -8.06 22.56
C ASN A 112 -1.99 -9.48 22.08
N ILE A 113 -2.31 -9.65 20.79
CA ILE A 113 -2.71 -10.95 20.23
C ILE A 113 -1.49 -11.79 19.84
N TRP A 114 -0.52 -11.20 19.15
CA TRP A 114 0.63 -11.91 18.56
C TRP A 114 1.95 -11.68 19.30
N GLY A 115 1.97 -10.78 20.27
CA GLY A 115 3.20 -10.38 20.97
C GLY A 115 3.92 -9.24 20.28
N ARG A 116 5.08 -8.86 20.85
CA ARG A 116 5.93 -7.76 20.37
C ARG A 116 7.11 -8.23 19.55
N ASP A 117 7.38 -9.53 19.56
CA ASP A 117 8.50 -10.10 18.86
C ASP A 117 8.18 -10.26 17.36
N ASP A 118 9.20 -10.05 16.55
CA ASP A 118 9.10 -10.30 15.13
C ASP A 118 9.09 -11.80 14.83
N LEU A 119 8.12 -12.25 14.05
CA LEU A 119 7.87 -13.64 13.73
C LEU A 119 8.33 -13.96 12.31
N LYS A 120 8.88 -15.16 12.11
CA LYS A 120 9.23 -15.64 10.76
C LYS A 120 7.99 -16.21 10.07
N PHE A 121 7.69 -15.73 8.88
CA PHE A 121 6.63 -16.25 8.04
C PHE A 121 7.17 -17.45 7.21
N PRO A 122 6.49 -18.60 7.18
CA PRO A 122 6.90 -19.74 6.37
C PRO A 122 6.80 -19.41 4.87
N SER A 123 7.89 -19.59 4.12
CA SER A 123 7.87 -19.34 2.68
C SER A 123 7.07 -20.43 1.95
N PRO A 124 6.12 -20.05 1.07
CA PRO A 124 5.37 -21.03 0.26
C PRO A 124 6.20 -21.59 -0.90
N LEU A 125 7.33 -20.96 -1.23
CA LEU A 125 8.20 -21.30 -2.34
C LEU A 125 9.60 -21.68 -1.83
N PRO A 126 10.37 -22.48 -2.61
CA PRO A 126 11.74 -22.82 -2.26
C PRO A 126 12.60 -21.57 -2.01
N GLU A 127 13.43 -21.62 -0.97
CA GLU A 127 14.37 -20.55 -0.65
C GLU A 127 15.63 -20.58 -1.54
N ALA A 128 15.78 -21.60 -2.40
CA ALA A 128 16.89 -21.70 -3.34
C ALA A 128 16.76 -20.62 -4.43
N PRO A 129 17.81 -19.78 -4.64
CA PRO A 129 17.76 -18.73 -5.65
C PRO A 129 17.76 -19.34 -7.06
N LEU A 130 16.96 -18.73 -7.93
CA LEU A 130 16.93 -19.03 -9.36
C LEU A 130 17.91 -18.11 -10.10
N LYS A 131 18.70 -18.67 -11.02
CA LYS A 131 19.53 -17.86 -11.92
C LYS A 131 18.67 -17.25 -13.01
N PHE A 132 18.49 -15.95 -12.98
CA PHE A 132 17.70 -15.21 -13.97
C PHE A 132 18.57 -14.08 -14.56
N LEU A 133 18.82 -14.12 -15.87
CA LEU A 133 19.59 -13.13 -16.62
C LEU A 133 20.93 -12.70 -15.94
N GLY A 134 21.65 -13.67 -15.35
CA GLY A 134 22.96 -13.42 -14.75
C GLY A 134 22.93 -12.94 -13.30
N ALA A 135 21.79 -12.98 -12.62
CA ALA A 135 21.68 -12.72 -11.19
C ALA A 135 20.90 -13.84 -10.47
N ASN A 136 21.09 -13.92 -9.15
CA ASN A 136 20.35 -14.83 -8.30
C ASN A 136 19.10 -14.12 -7.75
N VAL A 137 17.91 -14.59 -8.12
CA VAL A 137 16.62 -14.03 -7.70
C VAL A 137 15.87 -15.06 -6.87
N LEU A 138 15.30 -14.65 -5.76
CA LEU A 138 14.46 -15.52 -4.96
C LEU A 138 13.10 -15.73 -5.67
N PRO A 139 12.57 -16.98 -5.73
CA PRO A 139 11.25 -17.23 -6.30
C PRO A 139 10.15 -16.37 -5.67
N MET A 140 10.29 -16.03 -4.39
CA MET A 140 9.35 -15.18 -3.67
C MET A 140 9.38 -13.73 -4.15
N GLU A 141 10.55 -13.19 -4.56
CA GLU A 141 10.66 -11.85 -5.15
C GLU A 141 9.89 -11.75 -6.48
N ILE A 142 9.95 -12.80 -7.29
CA ILE A 142 9.19 -12.88 -8.53
C ILE A 142 7.68 -12.92 -8.24
N LEU A 143 7.28 -13.72 -7.24
CA LEU A 143 5.88 -13.79 -6.82
C LEU A 143 5.36 -12.44 -6.33
N VAL A 144 6.16 -11.70 -5.58
CA VAL A 144 5.84 -10.34 -5.13
C VAL A 144 5.60 -9.41 -6.30
N VAL A 145 6.50 -9.36 -7.29
CA VAL A 145 6.35 -8.49 -8.46
C VAL A 145 5.11 -8.85 -9.26
N VAL A 146 4.91 -10.13 -9.56
CA VAL A 146 3.75 -10.62 -10.32
C VAL A 146 2.45 -10.37 -9.56
N GLY A 147 2.41 -10.68 -8.26
CA GLY A 147 1.25 -10.45 -7.41
C GLY A 147 0.89 -8.96 -7.30
N ALA A 148 1.89 -8.10 -7.15
CA ALA A 148 1.70 -6.65 -7.12
C ALA A 148 1.09 -6.12 -8.42
N ILE A 149 1.64 -6.55 -9.58
CA ILE A 149 1.10 -6.16 -10.89
C ILE A 149 -0.33 -6.67 -11.05
N LEU A 150 -0.58 -7.94 -10.74
CA LEU A 150 -1.91 -8.53 -10.86
C LEU A 150 -2.93 -7.79 -9.99
N MET A 151 -2.58 -7.45 -8.74
CA MET A 151 -3.47 -6.72 -7.84
C MET A 151 -3.79 -5.32 -8.38
N MET A 152 -2.77 -4.56 -8.80
CA MET A 152 -2.99 -3.22 -9.34
C MET A 152 -3.80 -3.25 -10.64
N VAL A 153 -3.51 -4.20 -11.55
CA VAL A 153 -4.26 -4.38 -12.79
C VAL A 153 -5.70 -4.80 -12.51
N ALA A 154 -5.93 -5.70 -11.57
CA ALA A 154 -7.27 -6.15 -11.19
C ALA A 154 -8.12 -5.00 -10.66
N VAL A 155 -7.57 -4.17 -9.77
CA VAL A 155 -8.27 -3.00 -9.22
C VAL A 155 -8.51 -1.94 -10.29
N GLU A 156 -7.52 -1.66 -11.13
CA GLU A 156 -7.67 -0.69 -12.23
C GLU A 156 -8.71 -1.18 -13.26
N PHE A 157 -8.69 -2.46 -13.62
CA PHE A 157 -9.70 -3.06 -14.48
C PHE A 157 -11.10 -2.97 -13.86
N PHE A 158 -11.21 -3.26 -12.56
CA PHE A 158 -12.46 -3.10 -11.83
C PHE A 158 -12.97 -1.65 -11.91
N ASN A 159 -12.12 -0.67 -11.62
CA ASN A 159 -12.47 0.74 -11.66
C ASN A 159 -12.91 1.20 -13.06
N ARG A 160 -12.27 0.71 -14.13
CA ARG A 160 -12.61 1.12 -15.50
C ARG A 160 -13.81 0.41 -16.10
N LYS A 161 -14.06 -0.85 -15.71
CA LYS A 161 -15.04 -1.72 -16.40
C LYS A 161 -16.33 -1.93 -15.65
N THR A 162 -16.39 -1.66 -14.33
CA THR A 162 -17.60 -1.86 -13.52
C THR A 162 -18.40 -0.57 -13.34
N ILE A 163 -19.70 -0.71 -13.03
CA ILE A 163 -20.58 0.41 -12.69
C ILE A 163 -20.08 1.10 -11.40
N TYR A 164 -19.61 0.31 -10.43
CA TYR A 164 -19.04 0.85 -9.18
C TYR A 164 -17.77 1.66 -9.44
N GLY A 165 -16.88 1.18 -10.29
CA GLY A 165 -15.69 1.93 -10.68
C GLY A 165 -16.04 3.23 -11.42
N LYS A 166 -17.07 3.23 -12.27
CA LYS A 166 -17.57 4.46 -12.89
C LYS A 166 -18.11 5.44 -11.84
N ALA A 167 -18.78 4.95 -10.80
CA ALA A 167 -19.22 5.78 -9.69
C ALA A 167 -18.05 6.38 -8.89
N VAL A 168 -16.95 5.63 -8.71
CA VAL A 168 -15.69 6.14 -8.14
C VAL A 168 -15.15 7.30 -8.98
N VAL A 169 -15.04 7.12 -10.29
CA VAL A 169 -14.54 8.16 -11.21
C VAL A 169 -15.46 9.39 -11.24
N ALA A 170 -16.78 9.19 -11.23
CA ALA A 170 -17.75 10.28 -11.17
C ALA A 170 -17.61 11.08 -9.87
N THR A 171 -17.48 10.39 -8.72
CA THR A 171 -17.29 11.02 -7.40
C THR A 171 -15.98 11.78 -7.33
N PHE A 172 -14.93 11.29 -7.97
CA PHE A 172 -13.64 11.98 -8.06
C PHE A 172 -13.72 13.28 -8.88
N ASN A 173 -14.43 13.25 -10.01
CA ASN A 173 -14.53 14.42 -10.88
C ASN A 173 -15.38 15.54 -10.27
N ASP A 174 -16.53 15.21 -9.70
CA ASP A 174 -17.42 16.15 -9.00
C ASP A 174 -18.35 15.38 -8.05
N ARG A 175 -18.10 15.53 -6.76
CA ARG A 175 -18.83 14.83 -5.71
C ARG A 175 -20.29 15.29 -5.59
N ASP A 176 -20.56 16.57 -5.79
CA ASP A 176 -21.89 17.11 -5.65
C ASP A 176 -22.73 16.82 -6.90
N ALA A 177 -22.15 16.91 -8.09
CA ALA A 177 -22.81 16.46 -9.31
C ALA A 177 -23.11 14.95 -9.26
N ALA A 178 -22.18 14.12 -8.76
CA ALA A 178 -22.41 12.68 -8.59
C ALA A 178 -23.61 12.38 -7.66
N LYS A 179 -23.77 13.13 -6.55
CA LYS A 179 -24.92 13.00 -5.66
C LYS A 179 -26.23 13.38 -6.36
N LEU A 180 -26.24 14.45 -7.15
CA LEU A 180 -27.41 14.88 -7.91
C LEU A 180 -27.83 13.84 -8.95
N MET A 181 -26.89 13.07 -9.48
CA MET A 181 -27.13 11.94 -10.38
C MET A 181 -27.54 10.65 -9.65
N GLY A 182 -27.78 10.70 -8.34
CA GLY A 182 -28.23 9.56 -7.52
C GLY A 182 -27.12 8.63 -7.05
N ILE A 183 -25.84 8.98 -7.22
CA ILE A 183 -24.72 8.17 -6.72
C ILE A 183 -24.59 8.38 -5.21
N ASN A 184 -24.61 7.28 -4.45
CA ASN A 184 -24.32 7.32 -3.01
C ASN A 184 -22.81 7.46 -2.79
N THR A 185 -22.34 8.70 -2.77
CA THR A 185 -20.90 9.01 -2.62
C THR A 185 -20.32 8.51 -1.29
N GLY A 186 -21.13 8.38 -0.24
CA GLY A 186 -20.71 7.80 1.03
C GLY A 186 -20.32 6.32 0.88
N LEU A 187 -21.15 5.52 0.21
CA LEU A 187 -20.82 4.11 -0.08
C LEU A 187 -19.62 3.99 -1.01
N VAL A 188 -19.45 4.90 -1.96
CA VAL A 188 -18.28 4.93 -2.85
C VAL A 188 -17.00 5.14 -2.05
N ILE A 189 -17.00 6.06 -1.08
CA ILE A 189 -15.86 6.30 -0.20
C ILE A 189 -15.57 5.09 0.68
N THR A 190 -16.60 4.51 1.32
CA THR A 190 -16.45 3.30 2.14
C THR A 190 -15.82 2.17 1.31
N PHE A 191 -16.29 1.97 0.08
CA PHE A 191 -15.74 0.95 -0.82
C PHE A 191 -14.28 1.22 -1.19
N SER A 192 -13.92 2.48 -1.46
CA SER A 192 -12.53 2.86 -1.78
C SER A 192 -11.59 2.63 -0.60
N TYR A 193 -12.02 2.93 0.63
CA TYR A 193 -11.25 2.60 1.83
C TYR A 193 -11.13 1.09 2.05
N ALA A 194 -12.20 0.34 1.83
CA ALA A 194 -12.19 -1.12 1.87
C ALA A 194 -11.16 -1.69 0.89
N LEU A 195 -11.23 -1.26 -0.37
CA LEU A 195 -10.32 -1.71 -1.41
C LEU A 195 -8.86 -1.29 -1.14
N SER A 196 -8.65 -0.09 -0.64
CA SER A 196 -7.34 0.42 -0.20
C SER A 196 -6.71 -0.47 0.87
N SER A 197 -7.44 -0.79 1.93
CA SER A 197 -6.94 -1.68 2.99
C SER A 197 -6.77 -3.13 2.52
N ALA A 198 -7.59 -3.59 1.59
CA ALA A 198 -7.43 -4.91 0.98
C ALA A 198 -6.12 -5.01 0.17
N THR A 199 -5.77 -3.97 -0.61
CA THR A 199 -4.49 -3.93 -1.33
C THR A 199 -3.30 -3.90 -0.38
N ALA A 200 -3.38 -3.14 0.72
CA ALA A 200 -2.33 -3.12 1.74
C ALA A 200 -2.19 -4.46 2.46
N GLY A 201 -3.28 -5.08 2.88
CA GLY A 201 -3.27 -6.39 3.51
C GLY A 201 -2.68 -7.47 2.60
N PHE A 202 -3.04 -7.46 1.32
CA PHE A 202 -2.46 -8.33 0.31
C PHE A 202 -0.95 -8.11 0.16
N ALA A 203 -0.50 -6.84 0.08
CA ALA A 203 0.93 -6.51 0.03
C ALA A 203 1.67 -7.02 1.27
N GLY A 204 1.04 -6.92 2.46
CA GLY A 204 1.57 -7.45 3.71
C GLY A 204 1.76 -8.97 3.67
N ALA A 205 0.75 -9.71 3.19
CA ALA A 205 0.83 -11.16 3.04
C ALA A 205 1.89 -11.60 2.01
N LEU A 206 2.13 -10.79 0.96
CA LEU A 206 3.16 -11.09 -0.04
C LEU A 206 4.58 -10.82 0.48
N ILE A 207 4.79 -9.75 1.25
CA ILE A 207 6.13 -9.40 1.73
C ILE A 207 6.54 -10.19 2.96
N ALA A 208 5.58 -10.69 3.73
CA ALA A 208 5.81 -11.40 4.99
C ALA A 208 6.85 -12.54 4.91
N PRO A 209 6.88 -13.40 3.86
CA PRO A 209 7.91 -14.43 3.72
C PRO A 209 9.32 -13.90 3.44
N LEU A 210 9.46 -12.65 2.98
CA LEU A 210 10.77 -12.02 2.66
C LEU A 210 11.32 -11.20 3.83
N THR A 211 10.46 -10.84 4.79
CA THR A 211 10.83 -10.01 5.94
C THR A 211 10.36 -10.66 7.23
N LEU A 212 10.79 -10.11 8.35
CA LEU A 212 10.19 -10.45 9.63
C LEU A 212 8.82 -9.78 9.76
N THR A 213 7.85 -10.51 10.28
CA THR A 213 6.46 -10.06 10.45
C THR A 213 6.22 -9.71 11.91
N GLY A 214 5.90 -8.46 12.16
CA GLY A 214 5.67 -7.95 13.52
C GLY A 214 4.76 -6.73 13.53
N ALA A 215 4.27 -6.37 14.70
CA ALA A 215 3.34 -5.24 14.87
C ALA A 215 3.93 -3.87 14.49
N THR A 216 5.26 -3.77 14.39
CA THR A 216 5.96 -2.52 14.06
C THR A 216 6.18 -2.33 12.56
N MET A 217 6.09 -3.40 11.75
CA MET A 217 6.39 -3.36 10.31
C MET A 217 5.50 -2.37 9.55
N GLY A 218 4.25 -2.21 10.00
CA GLY A 218 3.25 -1.38 9.33
C GLY A 218 3.63 0.10 9.28
N ALA A 219 4.12 0.66 10.38
CA ALA A 219 4.47 2.08 10.45
C ALA A 219 5.61 2.42 9.48
N VAL A 220 6.66 1.58 9.41
CA VAL A 220 7.82 1.80 8.54
C VAL A 220 7.44 1.69 7.07
N LEU A 221 6.78 0.58 6.69
CA LEU A 221 6.40 0.34 5.30
C LEU A 221 5.31 1.29 4.82
N GLY A 222 4.37 1.67 5.70
CA GLY A 222 3.33 2.64 5.40
C GLY A 222 3.89 4.03 5.10
N LEU A 223 4.88 4.49 5.88
CA LEU A 223 5.54 5.79 5.65
C LEU A 223 6.31 5.81 4.33
N LYS A 224 7.02 4.73 3.99
CA LYS A 224 7.73 4.60 2.71
C LYS A 224 6.77 4.58 1.52
N ALA A 225 5.68 3.86 1.64
CA ALA A 225 4.64 3.84 0.62
C ALA A 225 3.96 5.21 0.46
N PHE A 226 3.79 5.96 1.54
CA PHE A 226 3.32 7.34 1.49
C PHE A 226 4.30 8.23 0.71
N ALA A 227 5.60 8.10 0.96
CA ALA A 227 6.62 8.79 0.17
C ALA A 227 6.52 8.43 -1.32
N VAL A 228 6.34 7.14 -1.65
CA VAL A 228 6.13 6.68 -3.05
C VAL A 228 4.88 7.29 -3.66
N ALA A 229 3.78 7.36 -2.92
CA ALA A 229 2.53 7.97 -3.40
C ALA A 229 2.71 9.45 -3.77
N ILE A 230 3.49 10.19 -2.97
CA ILE A 230 3.82 11.59 -3.25
C ILE A 230 4.81 11.70 -4.42
N ILE A 231 5.90 10.92 -4.39
CA ILE A 231 6.92 10.91 -5.45
C ILE A 231 6.29 10.56 -6.81
N GLY A 232 5.48 9.52 -6.85
CA GLY A 232 4.80 9.09 -8.07
C GLY A 232 3.71 10.06 -8.52
N GLY A 233 3.04 10.69 -7.57
CA GLY A 233 1.86 11.53 -7.74
C GLY A 233 0.56 10.77 -7.46
N LEU A 234 -0.21 11.23 -6.47
CA LEU A 234 -1.46 10.61 -5.96
C LEU A 234 -2.57 10.41 -7.02
N THR A 235 -2.42 10.99 -8.21
CA THR A 235 -3.39 10.88 -9.30
C THR A 235 -2.95 9.94 -10.42
N SER A 236 -1.75 9.38 -10.35
CA SER A 236 -1.16 8.56 -11.41
C SER A 236 -0.69 7.18 -10.93
N GLY A 237 -1.42 6.12 -11.29
CA GLY A 237 -1.02 4.74 -10.96
C GLY A 237 0.33 4.35 -11.58
N LEU A 238 0.62 4.79 -12.82
CA LEU A 238 1.95 4.57 -13.44
C LEU A 238 3.05 5.31 -12.68
N GLY A 239 2.76 6.53 -12.22
CA GLY A 239 3.70 7.30 -11.41
C GLY A 239 4.05 6.59 -10.10
N ILE A 240 3.07 5.98 -9.45
CA ILE A 240 3.26 5.20 -8.22
C ILE A 240 4.16 3.98 -8.47
N ILE A 241 3.97 3.25 -9.56
CA ILE A 241 4.82 2.11 -9.93
C ILE A 241 6.26 2.57 -10.13
N VAL A 242 6.47 3.62 -10.93
CA VAL A 242 7.81 4.17 -11.20
C VAL A 242 8.45 4.71 -9.92
N GLY A 243 7.70 5.46 -9.11
CA GLY A 243 8.18 5.97 -7.82
C GLY A 243 8.57 4.84 -6.85
N GLY A 244 7.78 3.77 -6.81
CA GLY A 244 8.08 2.58 -6.02
C GLY A 244 9.38 1.90 -6.45
N ILE A 245 9.54 1.66 -7.75
CA ILE A 245 10.75 1.03 -8.31
C ILE A 245 11.99 1.89 -8.03
N ILE A 246 11.91 3.21 -8.24
CA ILE A 246 13.01 4.13 -7.96
C ILE A 246 13.40 4.05 -6.48
N LEU A 247 12.42 4.13 -5.58
CA LEU A 247 12.68 4.07 -4.14
C LEU A 247 13.26 2.72 -3.74
N GLY A 248 12.67 1.61 -4.19
CA GLY A 248 13.14 0.26 -3.83
C GLY A 248 14.59 0.01 -4.30
N ILE A 249 14.95 0.41 -5.52
CA ILE A 249 16.32 0.30 -6.03
C ILE A 249 17.27 1.21 -5.22
N ALA A 250 16.86 2.43 -4.91
CA ALA A 250 17.67 3.35 -4.12
C ALA A 250 17.92 2.82 -2.71
N GLU A 251 16.94 2.22 -2.06
CA GLU A 251 17.09 1.61 -0.73
C GLU A 251 17.99 0.39 -0.73
N THR A 252 17.81 -0.53 -1.68
CA THR A 252 18.63 -1.74 -1.76
C THR A 252 20.10 -1.42 -2.09
N THR A 253 20.33 -0.48 -3.01
CA THR A 253 21.69 -0.04 -3.36
C THR A 253 22.36 0.71 -2.20
N THR A 254 21.63 1.58 -1.50
CA THR A 254 22.16 2.28 -0.33
C THR A 254 22.48 1.32 0.82
N GLY A 255 21.58 0.37 1.07
CA GLY A 255 21.77 -0.66 2.10
C GLY A 255 23.01 -1.51 1.87
N PHE A 256 23.34 -1.80 0.61
CA PHE A 256 24.51 -2.61 0.24
C PHE A 256 25.81 -1.80 0.17
N TYR A 257 25.83 -0.66 -0.54
CA TYR A 257 27.08 0.08 -0.81
C TYR A 257 27.47 1.05 0.31
N ILE A 258 26.51 1.53 1.11
CA ILE A 258 26.78 2.50 2.17
C ILE A 258 26.63 1.83 3.54
N SER A 259 25.41 1.54 3.97
CA SER A 259 25.10 0.83 5.21
C SER A 259 23.62 0.53 5.30
N THR A 260 23.28 -0.60 5.92
CA THR A 260 21.89 -0.97 6.21
C THR A 260 21.17 0.07 7.09
N GLY A 261 21.89 0.78 7.97
CA GLY A 261 21.33 1.84 8.80
C GLY A 261 20.88 3.08 8.03
N TYR A 262 21.41 3.30 6.82
CA TYR A 262 21.06 4.43 5.96
C TYR A 262 20.07 4.08 4.84
N LYS A 263 19.55 2.85 4.81
CA LYS A 263 18.64 2.38 3.75
C LYS A 263 17.38 3.25 3.57
N ASP A 264 16.91 3.89 4.64
CA ASP A 264 15.70 4.70 4.64
C ASP A 264 15.92 6.17 4.19
N VAL A 265 17.18 6.61 4.17
CA VAL A 265 17.57 7.99 3.80
C VAL A 265 17.20 8.35 2.36
N PRO A 266 17.41 7.49 1.34
CA PRO A 266 17.03 7.82 -0.03
C PRO A 266 15.56 8.17 -0.19
N GLY A 267 14.67 7.48 0.53
CA GLY A 267 13.23 7.74 0.48
C GLY A 267 12.88 9.16 0.95
N LEU A 268 13.47 9.58 2.06
CA LEU A 268 13.27 10.92 2.61
C LEU A 268 13.86 12.00 1.71
N VAL A 269 15.06 11.78 1.19
CA VAL A 269 15.72 12.72 0.27
C VAL A 269 14.92 12.87 -1.02
N LEU A 270 14.50 11.76 -1.64
CA LEU A 270 13.67 11.79 -2.85
C LEU A 270 12.34 12.50 -2.61
N LEU A 271 11.70 12.23 -1.47
CA LEU A 271 10.45 12.90 -1.09
C LEU A 271 10.66 14.42 -1.00
N LEU A 272 11.68 14.88 -0.29
CA LEU A 272 11.99 16.30 -0.14
C LEU A 272 12.32 16.96 -1.49
N LEU A 273 13.10 16.30 -2.33
CA LEU A 273 13.43 16.80 -3.66
C LEU A 273 12.18 16.94 -4.54
N VAL A 274 11.31 15.92 -4.56
CA VAL A 274 10.08 15.99 -5.34
C VAL A 274 9.16 17.08 -4.82
N LEU A 275 8.96 17.22 -3.51
CA LEU A 275 8.16 18.29 -2.93
C LEU A 275 8.71 19.69 -3.23
N ALA A 276 10.04 19.84 -3.27
CA ALA A 276 10.67 21.12 -3.55
C ALA A 276 10.56 21.53 -5.03
N PHE A 277 10.73 20.57 -5.97
CA PHE A 277 10.80 20.87 -7.40
C PHE A 277 9.49 20.60 -8.17
N LYS A 278 8.73 19.59 -7.76
CA LYS A 278 7.50 19.18 -8.42
C LYS A 278 6.45 18.64 -7.44
N PRO A 279 5.78 19.50 -6.66
CA PRO A 279 4.89 19.11 -5.58
C PRO A 279 3.68 18.26 -6.02
N SER A 280 3.37 18.23 -7.33
CA SER A 280 2.35 17.32 -7.88
C SER A 280 2.81 15.88 -8.04
N GLY A 281 4.09 15.56 -7.75
CA GLY A 281 4.72 14.29 -8.04
C GLY A 281 5.23 14.17 -9.49
N LEU A 282 6.01 13.12 -9.78
CA LEU A 282 6.64 12.94 -11.10
C LEU A 282 5.63 12.88 -12.25
N PHE A 283 4.48 12.23 -12.04
CA PHE A 283 3.44 12.02 -13.04
C PHE A 283 2.06 12.58 -12.63
N GLY A 284 1.99 13.30 -11.50
CA GLY A 284 0.77 13.91 -11.02
C GLY A 284 0.32 15.08 -11.92
N LYS A 285 -1.00 15.24 -12.06
CA LYS A 285 -1.61 16.40 -12.71
C LYS A 285 -1.99 17.41 -11.63
N LEU A 286 -1.64 18.65 -11.81
CA LEU A 286 -2.16 19.75 -10.97
C LEU A 286 -3.68 19.79 -11.13
N ALA A 287 -4.41 19.71 -10.02
CA ALA A 287 -5.83 19.94 -10.03
C ALA A 287 -6.07 21.42 -10.40
N ILE A 288 -6.55 21.67 -11.62
CA ILE A 288 -7.02 22.99 -12.02
C ILE A 288 -8.33 23.20 -11.25
N LYS A 289 -8.29 23.96 -10.14
CA LYS A 289 -9.52 24.47 -9.53
C LYS A 289 -10.22 25.31 -10.60
N LYS A 290 -11.27 24.78 -11.19
CA LYS A 290 -12.22 25.60 -11.95
C LYS A 290 -12.86 26.55 -10.92
N VAL A 291 -12.55 27.83 -11.05
CA VAL A 291 -13.19 28.93 -10.32
C VAL A 291 -14.65 29.02 -10.74
#